data_1ead1aff93a4608ce17f7a84dae831dc
#
_entry.id   1ead1aff93a4608ce17f7a84dae831dc
#
_cell.length_a   1.000
_cell.length_b   1.000
_cell.length_c   1.000
_cell.angle_alpha   90.00
_cell.angle_beta   90.00
_cell.angle_gamma   90.00
#
_symmetry.space_group_name_H-M   'P 1'
#
loop_
_entity.id
_entity.type
_entity.pdbx_description
1 polymer ?
#
loop_
_entity_poly.entity_id
_entity_poly.type
_entity_poly.pdbx_seq_one_letter_code
_entity_poly.pdbx_strand_id
1 'polypeptide(L)'
;MTPYIGRATGSNILNFGYWSEKTKDPLQAQNELCRLVGEFANLNSAKKVIDVGSGFSAPAIHWKSIYSLLNIICININLLQLKTATKLVSNTPGSDTKTLSNAKEISFVNAAATILPFVDQCVDRVVALESAQHFKSLIRFIRESKRILKRDGLLIIAIPVITTAKSLQQFMKLGILSLTWASERYKLTNIKSMIKSAGFKIIEIQYIGSHIYEPLSDYYIQNRNIIKHIILKGDSSYFRTILYDIIENIFYKSALKMKEVYQKGIIDYVLIKAH
;
A
#
# COMPACT_ATOMS: atom_id res chain seq x y z
N MET A 1 9.02 10.09 9.44
CA MET A 1 8.99 9.80 7.99
C MET A 1 7.60 10.06 7.38
N THR A 2 6.55 9.50 7.92
CA THR A 2 5.15 9.65 7.46
C THR A 2 4.64 11.10 7.27
N PRO A 3 4.93 12.08 8.16
CA PRO A 3 4.48 13.47 7.96
C PRO A 3 5.07 14.15 6.73
N TYR A 4 6.25 13.72 6.28
CA TYR A 4 6.93 14.31 5.13
C TYR A 4 6.33 13.84 3.81
N ILE A 5 5.99 12.54 3.71
CA ILE A 5 5.35 11.98 2.52
C ILE A 5 3.99 12.65 2.30
N GLY A 6 3.17 12.78 3.36
CA GLY A 6 1.89 13.48 3.28
C GLY A 6 1.99 14.94 2.84
N ARG A 7 3.02 15.67 3.28
CA ARG A 7 3.27 17.04 2.81
C ARG A 7 3.73 17.09 1.35
N ALA A 8 4.61 16.18 0.94
CA ALA A 8 5.14 16.14 -0.42
C ALA A 8 4.10 15.70 -1.46
N THR A 9 3.17 14.82 -1.09
CA THR A 9 2.13 14.30 -1.98
C THR A 9 0.77 14.99 -1.83
N GLY A 10 0.61 15.82 -0.80
CA GLY A 10 -0.69 16.44 -0.45
C GLY A 10 -1.75 15.43 0.00
N SER A 11 -1.35 14.20 0.34
CA SER A 11 -2.28 13.13 0.68
C SER A 11 -1.84 12.30 1.89
N ASN A 12 -2.80 11.62 2.51
CA ASN A 12 -2.56 10.62 3.55
C ASN A 12 -2.38 9.20 2.99
N ILE A 13 -2.29 9.05 1.67
CA ILE A 13 -2.07 7.79 0.99
C ILE A 13 -0.57 7.48 1.01
N LEU A 14 -0.22 6.25 1.36
CA LEU A 14 1.18 5.82 1.54
C LEU A 14 1.62 4.80 0.50
N ASN A 15 1.00 4.79 -0.70
CA ASN A 15 1.41 3.89 -1.76
C ASN A 15 2.19 4.63 -2.87
N PHE A 16 2.91 3.87 -3.72
CA PHE A 16 3.72 4.41 -4.81
C PHE A 16 2.90 5.03 -5.95
N GLY A 17 1.60 4.66 -6.05
CA GLY A 17 0.73 5.08 -7.13
C GLY A 17 0.89 4.26 -8.41
N TYR A 18 -0.18 4.18 -9.19
CA TYR A 18 -0.19 3.63 -10.55
C TYR A 18 -0.27 4.80 -11.53
N TRP A 19 0.78 4.99 -12.31
CA TRP A 19 0.91 6.10 -13.24
C TRP A 19 0.45 5.67 -14.64
N SER A 20 -0.59 6.31 -15.13
CA SER A 20 -1.09 6.19 -16.48
C SER A 20 -0.93 7.52 -17.22
N GLU A 21 -1.22 7.55 -18.52
CA GLU A 21 -1.23 8.80 -19.30
C GLU A 21 -2.20 9.87 -18.73
N LYS A 22 -3.17 9.45 -17.93
CA LYS A 22 -4.17 10.34 -17.30
C LYS A 22 -3.71 10.89 -15.95
N THR A 23 -2.66 10.32 -15.34
CA THR A 23 -2.20 10.74 -14.01
C THR A 23 -1.20 11.88 -14.12
N LYS A 24 -1.48 12.99 -13.43
CA LYS A 24 -0.66 14.22 -13.49
C LYS A 24 0.16 14.45 -12.23
N ASP A 25 -0.22 13.85 -11.12
CA ASP A 25 0.39 14.06 -9.82
C ASP A 25 0.34 12.79 -8.96
N PRO A 26 1.10 12.74 -7.85
CA PRO A 26 1.16 11.57 -6.98
C PRO A 26 -0.19 11.19 -6.37
N LEU A 27 -1.05 12.16 -6.04
CA LEU A 27 -2.36 11.88 -5.46
C LEU A 27 -3.26 11.14 -6.44
N GLN A 28 -3.27 11.57 -7.70
CA GLN A 28 -4.01 10.89 -8.76
C GLN A 28 -3.47 9.47 -8.99
N ALA A 29 -2.14 9.31 -9.05
CA ALA A 29 -1.51 8.00 -9.20
C ALA A 29 -1.81 7.06 -8.02
N GLN A 30 -1.81 7.58 -6.80
CA GLN A 30 -2.14 6.82 -5.59
C GLN A 30 -3.61 6.36 -5.58
N ASN A 31 -4.53 7.23 -5.98
CA ASN A 31 -5.95 6.88 -6.14
C ASN A 31 -6.15 5.85 -7.25
N GLU A 32 -5.41 5.97 -8.34
CA GLU A 32 -5.47 5.03 -9.46
C GLU A 32 -4.97 3.63 -9.06
N LEU A 33 -3.92 3.53 -8.23
CA LEU A 33 -3.51 2.23 -7.68
C LEU A 33 -4.59 1.64 -6.77
N CYS A 34 -5.24 2.46 -5.93
CA CYS A 34 -6.35 2.00 -5.10
C CYS A 34 -7.51 1.48 -5.97
N ARG A 35 -7.87 2.21 -7.05
CA ARG A 35 -8.91 1.81 -8.00
C ARG A 35 -8.55 0.48 -8.66
N LEU A 36 -7.35 0.36 -9.21
CA LEU A 36 -6.84 -0.85 -9.86
C LEU A 36 -6.89 -2.07 -8.93
N VAL A 37 -6.42 -1.91 -7.69
CA VAL A 37 -6.46 -3.00 -6.69
C VAL A 37 -7.90 -3.38 -6.33
N GLY A 38 -8.81 -2.41 -6.23
CA GLY A 38 -10.23 -2.66 -5.99
C GLY A 38 -10.90 -3.45 -7.11
N GLU A 39 -10.59 -3.13 -8.36
CA GLU A 39 -11.06 -3.85 -9.55
C GLU A 39 -10.43 -5.25 -9.62
N PHE A 40 -9.13 -5.35 -9.42
CA PHE A 40 -8.41 -6.61 -9.38
C PHE A 40 -8.95 -7.54 -8.29
N ALA A 41 -9.38 -7.00 -7.15
CA ALA A 41 -10.03 -7.72 -6.06
C ALA A 41 -11.49 -8.07 -6.32
N ASN A 42 -12.09 -7.60 -7.43
CA ASN A 42 -13.52 -7.71 -7.71
C ASN A 42 -14.36 -7.21 -6.51
N LEU A 43 -14.07 -6.01 -5.99
CA LEU A 43 -14.77 -5.47 -4.82
C LEU A 43 -16.23 -5.17 -5.07
N ASN A 44 -16.64 -4.95 -6.33
CA ASN A 44 -18.04 -4.77 -6.75
C ASN A 44 -18.94 -5.97 -6.41
N SER A 45 -18.37 -7.18 -6.36
CA SER A 45 -19.08 -8.43 -6.03
C SER A 45 -18.92 -8.86 -4.55
N ALA A 46 -18.14 -8.11 -3.77
CA ALA A 46 -17.88 -8.43 -2.37
C ALA A 46 -18.87 -7.71 -1.43
N LYS A 47 -19.18 -8.35 -0.30
CA LYS A 47 -19.97 -7.73 0.79
C LYS A 47 -19.10 -7.27 1.93
N LYS A 48 -18.00 -8.00 2.22
CA LYS A 48 -17.09 -7.72 3.32
C LYS A 48 -15.65 -7.91 2.90
N VAL A 49 -14.84 -6.87 3.08
CA VAL A 49 -13.39 -6.87 2.82
C VAL A 49 -12.61 -6.51 4.07
N ILE A 50 -11.46 -7.14 4.24
CA ILE A 50 -10.46 -6.74 5.23
C ILE A 50 -9.27 -6.12 4.51
N ASP A 51 -8.93 -4.88 4.87
CA ASP A 51 -7.70 -4.17 4.46
C ASP A 51 -6.64 -4.36 5.55
N VAL A 52 -5.64 -5.20 5.27
CA VAL A 52 -4.63 -5.59 6.26
C VAL A 52 -3.37 -4.76 6.12
N GLY A 53 -3.00 -4.08 7.20
CA GLY A 53 -1.93 -3.08 7.19
C GLY A 53 -2.38 -1.77 6.56
N SER A 54 -3.61 -1.37 6.84
CA SER A 54 -4.33 -0.26 6.21
C SER A 54 -3.70 1.14 6.36
N GLY A 55 -2.67 1.29 7.19
CA GLY A 55 -2.03 2.57 7.44
C GLY A 55 -3.01 3.62 7.97
N PHE A 56 -3.17 4.72 7.24
CA PHE A 56 -4.20 5.75 7.50
C PHE A 56 -5.54 5.43 6.85
N SER A 57 -5.71 4.23 6.28
CA SER A 57 -6.93 3.71 5.66
C SER A 57 -7.46 4.52 4.47
N ALA A 58 -6.58 5.24 3.79
CA ALA A 58 -6.95 6.00 2.60
C ALA A 58 -7.46 5.10 1.45
N PRO A 59 -6.89 3.90 1.17
CA PRO A 59 -7.49 2.97 0.23
C PRO A 59 -8.93 2.58 0.59
N ALA A 60 -9.20 2.31 1.87
CA ALA A 60 -10.54 1.97 2.34
C ALA A 60 -11.55 3.11 2.10
N ILE A 61 -11.14 4.37 2.36
CA ILE A 61 -11.96 5.56 2.07
C ILE A 61 -12.25 5.64 0.56
N HIS A 62 -11.24 5.45 -0.27
CA HIS A 62 -11.39 5.46 -1.73
C HIS A 62 -12.31 4.33 -2.22
N TRP A 63 -12.14 3.09 -1.74
CA TRP A 63 -13.03 1.99 -2.10
C TRP A 63 -14.46 2.22 -1.63
N LYS A 64 -14.65 2.80 -0.44
CA LYS A 64 -15.98 3.11 0.08
C LYS A 64 -16.72 4.14 -0.77
N SER A 65 -16.01 5.11 -1.35
CA SER A 65 -16.62 6.09 -2.26
C SER A 65 -17.09 5.48 -3.58
N ILE A 66 -16.45 4.39 -4.04
CA ILE A 66 -16.80 3.68 -5.28
C ILE A 66 -17.83 2.57 -5.00
N TYR A 67 -17.63 1.81 -3.94
CA TYR A 67 -18.41 0.62 -3.57
C TYR A 67 -19.19 0.91 -2.28
N SER A 68 -20.23 1.73 -2.36
CA SER A 68 -20.99 2.25 -1.20
C SER A 68 -21.57 1.16 -0.28
N LEU A 69 -21.92 0.00 -0.81
CA LEU A 69 -22.48 -1.14 -0.04
C LEU A 69 -21.43 -2.05 0.58
N LEU A 70 -20.14 -1.82 0.29
CA LEU A 70 -19.06 -2.65 0.80
C LEU A 70 -18.82 -2.37 2.30
N ASN A 71 -18.78 -3.43 3.11
CA ASN A 71 -18.32 -3.35 4.49
C ASN A 71 -16.80 -3.54 4.53
N ILE A 72 -16.07 -2.52 4.99
CA ILE A 72 -14.61 -2.50 5.00
C ILE A 72 -14.11 -2.54 6.45
N ILE A 73 -13.23 -3.49 6.76
CA ILE A 73 -12.57 -3.59 8.06
C ILE A 73 -11.08 -3.32 7.87
N CYS A 74 -10.62 -2.21 8.43
CA CYS A 74 -9.22 -1.79 8.39
C CYS A 74 -8.45 -2.37 9.56
N ILE A 75 -7.39 -3.14 9.29
CA ILE A 75 -6.52 -3.71 10.33
C ILE A 75 -5.16 -3.04 10.27
N ASN A 76 -4.68 -2.59 11.41
CA ASN A 76 -3.33 -2.08 11.54
C ASN A 76 -2.78 -2.37 12.96
N ILE A 77 -1.50 -2.73 13.03
CA ILE A 77 -0.80 -2.92 14.30
C ILE A 77 -0.49 -1.57 14.99
N ASN A 78 -0.41 -0.50 14.22
CA ASN A 78 -0.12 0.84 14.72
C ASN A 78 -1.42 1.57 15.13
N LEU A 79 -1.71 1.58 16.43
CA LEU A 79 -2.89 2.22 16.99
C LEU A 79 -2.97 3.73 16.67
N LEU A 80 -1.83 4.43 16.61
CA LEU A 80 -1.81 5.87 16.32
C LEU A 80 -2.27 6.15 14.88
N GLN A 81 -1.86 5.31 13.92
CA GLN A 81 -2.34 5.42 12.54
C GLN A 81 -3.85 5.17 12.46
N LEU A 82 -4.38 4.16 13.17
CA LEU A 82 -5.82 3.89 13.22
C LEU A 82 -6.61 5.05 13.86
N LYS A 83 -6.13 5.63 14.96
CA LYS A 83 -6.76 6.82 15.56
C LYS A 83 -6.80 7.99 14.59
N THR A 84 -5.76 8.17 13.78
CA THR A 84 -5.74 9.21 12.73
C THR A 84 -6.72 8.86 11.61
N ALA A 85 -6.76 7.60 11.17
CA ALA A 85 -7.69 7.11 10.16
C ALA A 85 -9.15 7.32 10.56
N THR A 86 -9.51 7.03 11.82
CA THR A 86 -10.86 7.29 12.36
C THR A 86 -11.27 8.75 12.22
N LYS A 87 -10.36 9.68 12.55
CA LYS A 87 -10.60 11.12 12.39
C LYS A 87 -10.78 11.52 10.92
N LEU A 88 -9.98 10.93 10.01
CA LEU A 88 -10.11 11.22 8.58
C LEU A 88 -11.46 10.77 8.03
N VAL A 89 -11.91 9.57 8.41
CA VAL A 89 -13.22 9.04 7.99
C VAL A 89 -14.36 9.91 8.54
N SER A 90 -14.29 10.35 9.82
CA SER A 90 -15.32 11.21 10.42
C SER A 90 -15.41 12.60 9.78
N ASN A 91 -14.32 13.09 9.18
CA ASN A 91 -14.27 14.42 8.55
C ASN A 91 -14.56 14.38 7.05
N THR A 92 -14.85 13.21 6.47
CA THR A 92 -15.18 13.10 5.04
C THR A 92 -16.60 13.67 4.81
N PRO A 93 -16.80 14.63 3.89
CA PRO A 93 -18.13 15.17 3.59
C PRO A 93 -19.09 14.04 3.18
N GLY A 94 -20.24 13.97 3.81
CA GLY A 94 -21.26 12.92 3.62
C GLY A 94 -21.28 11.86 4.74
N SER A 95 -20.44 11.99 5.77
CA SER A 95 -20.48 11.17 6.98
C SER A 95 -21.49 11.69 8.03
N ASP A 96 -22.62 12.25 7.60
CA ASP A 96 -23.67 12.69 8.53
C ASP A 96 -24.16 11.51 9.36
N THR A 97 -23.76 11.50 10.62
CA THR A 97 -24.00 10.47 11.63
C THR A 97 -25.48 10.25 11.96
N LYS A 98 -26.40 11.03 11.37
CA LYS A 98 -27.85 10.96 11.65
C LYS A 98 -28.69 10.20 10.61
N THR A 99 -28.13 9.89 9.42
CA THR A 99 -28.88 9.17 8.35
C THR A 99 -28.35 7.75 8.11
N LEU A 100 -27.38 7.27 8.89
CA LEU A 100 -26.61 6.05 8.64
C LEU A 100 -27.13 4.79 9.38
N SER A 101 -28.41 4.66 9.62
CA SER A 101 -28.97 3.43 10.20
C SER A 101 -28.82 2.18 9.30
N ASN A 102 -28.38 2.32 8.03
CA ASN A 102 -28.17 1.19 7.10
C ASN A 102 -26.93 1.29 6.22
N ALA A 103 -26.09 2.31 6.31
CA ALA A 103 -24.84 2.37 5.53
C ALA A 103 -23.74 1.55 6.21
N LYS A 104 -23.23 0.55 5.52
CA LYS A 104 -22.11 -0.27 5.99
C LYS A 104 -20.88 0.62 6.17
N GLU A 105 -20.31 0.62 7.36
CA GLU A 105 -19.26 1.54 7.79
C GLU A 105 -17.86 0.99 7.49
N ILE A 106 -16.86 1.90 7.52
CA ILE A 106 -15.46 1.50 7.68
C ILE A 106 -15.21 1.26 9.16
N SER A 107 -14.80 0.04 9.51
CA SER A 107 -14.48 -0.36 10.88
C SER A 107 -12.96 -0.46 11.06
N PHE A 108 -12.47 -0.21 12.28
CA PHE A 108 -11.05 -0.23 12.59
C PHE A 108 -10.73 -1.24 13.68
N VAL A 109 -9.73 -2.09 13.45
CA VAL A 109 -9.30 -3.12 14.40
C VAL A 109 -7.79 -3.04 14.59
N ASN A 110 -7.35 -2.86 15.84
CA ASN A 110 -5.93 -2.87 16.16
C ASN A 110 -5.49 -4.32 16.39
N ALA A 111 -4.85 -4.90 15.38
CA ALA A 111 -4.36 -6.28 15.43
C ALA A 111 -3.14 -6.48 14.52
N ALA A 112 -2.39 -7.54 14.78
CA ALA A 112 -1.30 -7.98 13.93
C ALA A 112 -1.85 -8.78 12.73
N ALA A 113 -1.26 -8.61 11.56
CA ALA A 113 -1.63 -9.35 10.35
C ALA A 113 -1.47 -10.88 10.49
N THR A 114 -0.63 -11.31 11.42
CA THR A 114 -0.31 -12.73 11.67
C THR A 114 -1.25 -13.42 12.64
N ILE A 115 -2.19 -12.68 13.25
CA ILE A 115 -3.23 -13.19 14.17
C ILE A 115 -4.46 -12.30 13.96
N LEU A 116 -5.33 -12.72 13.05
CA LEU A 116 -6.52 -11.94 12.69
C LEU A 116 -7.69 -12.30 13.65
N PRO A 117 -8.27 -11.30 14.36
CA PRO A 117 -9.29 -11.56 15.38
C PRO A 117 -10.69 -11.78 14.78
N PHE A 118 -10.79 -12.71 13.85
CA PHE A 118 -12.03 -13.07 13.17
C PHE A 118 -12.26 -14.57 13.20
N VAL A 119 -13.51 -14.96 13.16
CA VAL A 119 -13.92 -16.38 13.00
C VAL A 119 -13.57 -16.85 11.59
N ASP A 120 -13.55 -18.16 11.42
CA ASP A 120 -13.28 -18.79 10.14
C ASP A 120 -14.36 -18.43 9.11
N GLN A 121 -14.00 -18.36 7.83
CA GLN A 121 -14.90 -18.23 6.68
C GLN A 121 -15.92 -17.07 6.79
N CYS A 122 -15.50 -15.90 7.24
CA CYS A 122 -16.40 -14.78 7.55
C CYS A 122 -16.28 -13.58 6.58
N VAL A 123 -15.29 -13.56 5.66
CA VAL A 123 -15.05 -12.43 4.74
C VAL A 123 -14.91 -12.87 3.30
N ASP A 124 -15.25 -11.97 2.39
CA ASP A 124 -15.21 -12.24 0.94
C ASP A 124 -13.84 -11.90 0.35
N ARG A 125 -13.15 -10.90 0.89
CA ARG A 125 -11.83 -10.42 0.40
C ARG A 125 -10.90 -10.12 1.56
N VAL A 126 -9.63 -10.48 1.38
CA VAL A 126 -8.51 -9.99 2.19
C VAL A 126 -7.55 -9.28 1.24
N VAL A 127 -7.28 -8.01 1.50
CA VAL A 127 -6.40 -7.17 0.69
C VAL A 127 -5.22 -6.70 1.53
N ALA A 128 -4.02 -6.80 0.99
CA ALA A 128 -2.80 -6.23 1.55
C ALA A 128 -2.14 -5.34 0.47
N LEU A 129 -2.44 -4.05 0.50
CA LEU A 129 -1.89 -3.05 -0.43
C LEU A 129 -0.64 -2.41 0.19
N GLU A 130 0.52 -2.70 -0.36
CA GLU A 130 1.84 -2.21 0.09
C GLU A 130 2.09 -2.37 1.60
N SER A 131 1.56 -3.42 2.18
CA SER A 131 1.68 -3.71 3.60
C SER A 131 2.35 -5.04 3.89
N ALA A 132 2.16 -6.03 3.02
CA ALA A 132 2.63 -7.40 3.22
C ALA A 132 4.16 -7.52 3.39
N GLN A 133 4.93 -6.63 2.76
CA GLN A 133 6.40 -6.58 2.91
C GLN A 133 6.86 -6.19 4.33
N HIS A 134 5.95 -5.65 5.15
CA HIS A 134 6.24 -5.25 6.54
C HIS A 134 5.78 -6.28 7.57
N PHE A 135 5.12 -7.35 7.16
CA PHE A 135 4.65 -8.37 8.10
C PHE A 135 5.82 -9.26 8.55
N LYS A 136 5.98 -9.44 9.87
CA LYS A 136 7.06 -10.25 10.45
C LYS A 136 7.06 -11.72 10.00
N SER A 137 5.93 -12.22 9.46
CA SER A 137 5.80 -13.55 8.88
C SER A 137 4.70 -13.54 7.82
N LEU A 138 5.09 -13.43 6.56
CA LEU A 138 4.15 -13.44 5.43
C LEU A 138 3.37 -14.76 5.36
N ILE A 139 4.00 -15.89 5.63
CA ILE A 139 3.32 -17.20 5.60
C ILE A 139 2.22 -17.31 6.67
N ARG A 140 2.40 -16.70 7.86
CA ARG A 140 1.36 -16.67 8.89
C ARG A 140 0.20 -15.78 8.46
N PHE A 141 0.48 -14.62 7.87
CA PHE A 141 -0.56 -13.76 7.29
C PHE A 141 -1.36 -14.50 6.22
N ILE A 142 -0.69 -15.19 5.30
CA ILE A 142 -1.36 -15.95 4.24
C ILE A 142 -2.25 -17.06 4.83
N ARG A 143 -1.78 -17.81 5.84
CA ARG A 143 -2.57 -18.85 6.53
C ARG A 143 -3.79 -18.26 7.26
N GLU A 144 -3.62 -17.15 7.99
CA GLU A 144 -4.73 -16.45 8.63
C GLU A 144 -5.75 -15.93 7.60
N SER A 145 -5.26 -15.40 6.46
CA SER A 145 -6.13 -15.01 5.35
C SER A 145 -6.94 -16.19 4.82
N LYS A 146 -6.31 -17.37 4.66
CA LYS A 146 -7.02 -18.58 4.21
C LYS A 146 -8.09 -19.01 5.21
N ARG A 147 -7.79 -18.95 6.51
CA ARG A 147 -8.73 -19.33 7.57
C ARG A 147 -9.99 -18.47 7.57
N ILE A 148 -9.83 -17.12 7.47
CA ILE A 148 -10.97 -16.19 7.58
C ILE A 148 -11.74 -15.98 6.27
N LEU A 149 -11.13 -16.30 5.13
CA LEU A 149 -11.80 -16.19 3.83
C LEU A 149 -12.87 -17.25 3.68
N LYS A 150 -14.02 -16.86 3.17
CA LYS A 150 -15.07 -17.79 2.73
C LYS A 150 -14.54 -18.71 1.64
N ARG A 151 -15.30 -19.77 1.34
CA ARG A 151 -14.94 -20.76 0.32
C ARG A 151 -14.58 -20.12 -1.03
N ASP A 152 -15.34 -19.10 -1.47
CA ASP A 152 -15.11 -18.38 -2.72
C ASP A 152 -14.41 -17.03 -2.51
N GLY A 153 -13.76 -16.87 -1.37
CA GLY A 153 -13.06 -15.65 -1.00
C GLY A 153 -11.72 -15.50 -1.72
N LEU A 154 -11.27 -14.25 -1.90
CA LEU A 154 -10.02 -13.93 -2.59
C LEU A 154 -9.01 -13.26 -1.66
N LEU A 155 -7.77 -13.72 -1.72
CA LEU A 155 -6.60 -13.04 -1.19
C LEU A 155 -5.96 -12.19 -2.29
N ILE A 156 -5.77 -10.89 -2.01
CA ILE A 156 -5.12 -9.94 -2.90
C ILE A 156 -3.88 -9.38 -2.20
N ILE A 157 -2.74 -9.48 -2.86
CA ILE A 157 -1.48 -8.91 -2.37
C ILE A 157 -0.91 -8.01 -3.45
N ALA A 158 -0.75 -6.73 -3.14
CA ALA A 158 -0.06 -5.75 -3.98
C ALA A 158 1.28 -5.41 -3.32
N ILE A 159 2.40 -5.82 -3.96
CA ILE A 159 3.70 -5.85 -3.28
C ILE A 159 4.86 -5.68 -4.27
N PRO A 160 5.89 -4.89 -3.90
CA PRO A 160 7.17 -4.93 -4.58
C PRO A 160 7.89 -6.27 -4.34
N VAL A 161 8.51 -6.81 -5.38
CA VAL A 161 9.19 -8.12 -5.35
C VAL A 161 10.56 -8.06 -5.97
N ILE A 162 11.44 -9.00 -5.56
CA ILE A 162 12.71 -9.27 -6.21
C ILE A 162 12.48 -10.34 -7.28
N THR A 163 12.94 -10.06 -8.50
CA THR A 163 12.74 -10.94 -9.66
C THR A 163 13.92 -11.86 -9.90
N THR A 164 15.15 -11.44 -9.56
CA THR A 164 16.38 -12.20 -9.87
C THR A 164 17.19 -12.61 -8.64
N ALA A 165 17.84 -13.77 -8.69
CA ALA A 165 18.67 -14.30 -7.60
C ALA A 165 20.02 -13.57 -7.43
N LYS A 166 20.57 -12.99 -8.50
CA LYS A 166 21.90 -12.34 -8.52
C LYS A 166 21.94 -10.98 -7.83
N SER A 167 20.83 -10.48 -7.34
CA SER A 167 20.62 -9.07 -6.99
C SER A 167 20.83 -8.70 -5.53
N LEU A 168 21.13 -9.64 -4.63
CA LEU A 168 21.18 -9.33 -3.18
C LEU A 168 22.25 -8.29 -2.82
N GLN A 169 23.43 -8.34 -3.47
CA GLN A 169 24.49 -7.36 -3.27
C GLN A 169 24.15 -5.98 -3.87
N GLN A 170 23.45 -5.96 -5.01
CA GLN A 170 23.00 -4.71 -5.64
C GLN A 170 21.84 -4.07 -4.86
N PHE A 171 21.04 -4.90 -4.20
CA PHE A 171 19.94 -4.49 -3.34
C PHE A 171 20.44 -3.75 -2.08
N MET A 172 21.59 -4.17 -1.52
CA MET A 172 22.23 -3.50 -0.38
C MET A 172 22.62 -2.05 -0.69
N LYS A 173 22.76 -1.70 -1.98
CA LYS A 173 23.07 -0.35 -2.46
C LYS A 173 21.84 0.56 -2.58
N LEU A 174 20.64 0.08 -2.28
CA LEU A 174 19.39 0.87 -2.37
C LEU A 174 19.20 1.89 -1.24
N GLY A 175 20.15 1.96 -0.29
CA GLY A 175 20.09 2.94 0.80
C GLY A 175 18.80 2.87 1.59
N ILE A 176 18.13 4.03 1.77
CA ILE A 176 16.86 4.12 2.55
C ILE A 176 15.72 3.31 1.95
N LEU A 177 15.69 3.04 0.65
CA LEU A 177 14.68 2.15 0.06
C LEU A 177 14.78 0.72 0.59
N SER A 178 15.98 0.27 0.99
CA SER A 178 16.13 -1.00 1.68
C SER A 178 15.43 -1.00 3.06
N LEU A 179 15.23 0.18 3.67
CA LEU A 179 14.51 0.36 4.92
C LEU A 179 12.98 0.40 4.73
N THR A 180 12.48 0.88 3.60
CA THR A 180 11.04 0.83 3.29
C THR A 180 10.57 -0.58 2.97
N TRP A 181 11.50 -1.48 2.61
CA TRP A 181 11.27 -2.92 2.43
C TRP A 181 11.77 -3.72 3.64
N ALA A 182 11.60 -3.16 4.81
CA ALA A 182 12.45 -3.35 5.99
C ALA A 182 12.41 -4.72 6.66
N SER A 183 11.44 -5.59 6.45
CA SER A 183 11.44 -6.83 7.25
C SER A 183 11.82 -8.08 6.46
N GLU A 184 11.35 -8.26 5.25
CA GLU A 184 11.69 -9.44 4.45
C GLU A 184 11.69 -9.12 2.95
N ARG A 185 12.80 -9.38 2.30
CA ARG A 185 13.01 -9.17 0.86
C ARG A 185 12.45 -10.37 0.11
N TYR A 186 11.20 -10.30 -0.27
CA TYR A 186 10.53 -11.42 -0.89
C TYR A 186 10.86 -11.57 -2.37
N LYS A 187 11.44 -12.73 -2.71
CA LYS A 187 11.43 -13.20 -4.11
C LYS A 187 10.02 -13.63 -4.47
N LEU A 188 9.58 -13.30 -5.68
CA LEU A 188 8.27 -13.70 -6.17
C LEU A 188 8.06 -15.24 -6.11
N THR A 189 9.11 -16.01 -6.37
CA THR A 189 9.09 -17.48 -6.25
C THR A 189 8.74 -17.95 -4.85
N ASN A 190 9.30 -17.27 -3.82
CA ASN A 190 9.02 -17.61 -2.41
C ASN A 190 7.57 -17.27 -2.04
N ILE A 191 7.07 -16.09 -2.47
CA ILE A 191 5.67 -15.71 -2.26
C ILE A 191 4.73 -16.73 -2.90
N LYS A 192 4.99 -17.13 -4.16
CA LYS A 192 4.21 -18.17 -4.84
C LYS A 192 4.20 -19.49 -4.07
N SER A 193 5.36 -19.91 -3.54
CA SER A 193 5.48 -21.12 -2.74
C SER A 193 4.68 -21.01 -1.43
N MET A 194 4.77 -19.88 -0.72
CA MET A 194 4.00 -19.64 0.52
C MET A 194 2.49 -19.68 0.28
N ILE A 195 2.01 -19.04 -0.80
CA ILE A 195 0.59 -19.02 -1.18
C ILE A 195 0.10 -20.45 -1.43
N LYS A 196 0.85 -21.23 -2.23
CA LYS A 196 0.51 -22.63 -2.51
C LYS A 196 0.55 -23.51 -1.26
N SER A 197 1.57 -23.34 -0.39
CA SER A 197 1.70 -24.14 0.83
C SER A 197 0.61 -23.84 1.88
N ALA A 198 -0.02 -22.66 1.79
CA ALA A 198 -1.17 -22.30 2.61
C ALA A 198 -2.51 -22.79 2.04
N GLY A 199 -2.50 -23.56 0.94
CA GLY A 199 -3.70 -24.12 0.33
C GLY A 199 -4.44 -23.16 -0.62
N PHE A 200 -3.79 -22.11 -1.10
CA PHE A 200 -4.35 -21.23 -2.13
C PHE A 200 -3.93 -21.68 -3.53
N LYS A 201 -4.84 -21.50 -4.49
CA LYS A 201 -4.54 -21.52 -5.92
C LYS A 201 -4.35 -20.09 -6.41
N ILE A 202 -3.21 -19.78 -7.01
CA ILE A 202 -2.97 -18.49 -7.65
C ILE A 202 -3.80 -18.43 -8.92
N ILE A 203 -4.68 -17.43 -9.03
CA ILE A 203 -5.53 -17.20 -10.19
C ILE A 203 -4.80 -16.33 -11.21
N GLU A 204 -4.20 -15.23 -10.73
CA GLU A 204 -3.64 -14.20 -11.60
C GLU A 204 -2.46 -13.49 -10.92
N ILE A 205 -1.48 -13.11 -11.72
CA ILE A 205 -0.39 -12.22 -11.31
C ILE A 205 -0.22 -11.17 -12.41
N GLN A 206 -0.42 -9.90 -12.04
CA GLN A 206 -0.13 -8.76 -12.92
C GLN A 206 1.16 -8.10 -12.52
N TYR A 207 2.02 -7.81 -13.49
CA TYR A 207 3.27 -7.06 -13.32
C TYR A 207 3.00 -5.62 -13.72
N ILE A 208 3.12 -4.69 -12.78
CA ILE A 208 2.78 -3.29 -12.99
C ILE A 208 3.94 -2.32 -12.70
N GLY A 209 5.16 -2.83 -12.54
CA GLY A 209 6.34 -2.04 -12.18
C GLY A 209 6.64 -0.91 -13.17
N SER A 210 6.32 -1.09 -14.48
CA SER A 210 6.45 -0.04 -15.51
C SER A 210 5.57 1.19 -15.25
N HIS A 211 4.44 0.99 -14.61
CA HIS A 211 3.52 2.05 -14.23
C HIS A 211 3.80 2.64 -12.84
N ILE A 212 4.87 2.20 -12.18
CA ILE A 212 5.19 2.62 -10.80
C ILE A 212 6.56 3.29 -10.75
N TYR A 213 7.63 2.56 -11.05
CA TYR A 213 8.99 2.98 -10.71
C TYR A 213 9.54 4.08 -11.60
N GLU A 214 9.39 3.94 -12.91
CA GLU A 214 9.90 4.93 -13.86
C GLU A 214 9.10 6.24 -13.79
N PRO A 215 7.76 6.22 -13.91
CA PRO A 215 6.99 7.46 -13.92
C PRO A 215 7.09 8.22 -12.59
N LEU A 216 7.10 7.52 -11.45
CA LEU A 216 7.28 8.13 -10.13
C LEU A 216 8.65 8.83 -10.03
N SER A 217 9.71 8.16 -10.50
CA SER A 217 11.06 8.73 -10.53
C SER A 217 11.12 9.95 -11.44
N ASP A 218 10.54 9.87 -12.63
CA ASP A 218 10.54 10.97 -13.61
C ASP A 218 9.74 12.16 -13.10
N TYR A 219 8.58 11.93 -12.49
CA TYR A 219 7.81 12.98 -11.83
C TYR A 219 8.63 13.67 -10.73
N TYR A 220 9.32 12.91 -9.90
CA TYR A 220 10.13 13.46 -8.81
C TYR A 220 11.30 14.30 -9.35
N ILE A 221 11.97 13.82 -10.40
CA ILE A 221 13.08 14.54 -11.05
C ILE A 221 12.58 15.89 -11.63
N GLN A 222 11.49 15.86 -12.38
CA GLN A 222 10.92 17.03 -13.03
C GLN A 222 10.40 18.08 -12.04
N ASN A 223 9.82 17.63 -10.94
CA ASN A 223 9.18 18.50 -9.95
C ASN A 223 10.03 18.72 -8.68
N ARG A 224 11.31 18.34 -8.68
CA ARG A 224 12.17 18.36 -7.50
C ARG A 224 12.16 19.71 -6.77
N ASN A 225 12.30 20.81 -7.50
CA ASN A 225 12.35 22.15 -6.92
C ASN A 225 11.00 22.54 -6.26
N ILE A 226 9.89 22.17 -6.89
CA ILE A 226 8.54 22.42 -6.36
C ILE A 226 8.34 21.62 -5.07
N ILE A 227 8.66 20.32 -5.09
CA ILE A 227 8.55 19.43 -3.95
C ILE A 227 9.41 19.91 -2.77
N LYS A 228 10.66 20.32 -3.07
CA LYS A 228 11.57 20.90 -2.09
C LYS A 228 10.97 22.17 -1.45
N HIS A 229 10.41 23.06 -2.26
CA HIS A 229 9.77 24.28 -1.77
C HIS A 229 8.54 24.00 -0.89
N ILE A 230 7.70 23.02 -1.27
CA ILE A 230 6.53 22.62 -0.47
C ILE A 230 6.94 22.05 0.88
N ILE A 231 7.97 21.22 0.92
CA ILE A 231 8.49 20.61 2.15
C ILE A 231 9.06 21.68 3.09
N LEU A 232 9.74 22.69 2.56
CA LEU A 232 10.40 23.76 3.33
C LEU A 232 9.42 24.86 3.76
N LYS A 233 8.27 25.00 3.11
CA LYS A 233 7.29 26.06 3.39
C LYS A 233 6.70 25.89 4.78
N GLY A 234 6.93 26.88 5.65
CA GLY A 234 6.33 26.96 6.99
C GLY A 234 7.26 26.63 8.14
N ASP A 235 8.56 26.48 7.90
CA ASP A 235 9.54 26.25 8.97
C ASP A 235 10.67 27.32 8.92
N SER A 236 10.73 28.14 9.94
CA SER A 236 11.72 29.25 10.06
C SER A 236 13.03 28.80 10.75
N SER A 237 13.16 27.53 11.13
CA SER A 237 14.34 27.03 11.82
C SER A 237 15.43 26.58 10.83
N TYR A 238 16.59 27.24 10.87
CA TYR A 238 17.76 26.91 10.06
C TYR A 238 18.20 25.44 10.16
N PHE A 239 18.15 24.88 11.36
CA PHE A 239 18.51 23.46 11.60
C PHE A 239 17.54 22.50 10.92
N ARG A 240 16.25 22.80 10.92
CA ARG A 240 15.24 21.99 10.22
C ARG A 240 15.37 22.09 8.71
N THR A 241 15.73 23.24 8.17
CA THR A 241 15.99 23.43 6.74
C THR A 241 17.11 22.51 6.24
N ILE A 242 18.23 22.42 6.98
CA ILE A 242 19.32 21.49 6.66
C ILE A 242 18.86 20.03 6.74
N LEU A 243 18.13 19.67 7.77
CA LEU A 243 17.60 18.30 7.93
C LEU A 243 16.65 17.94 6.77
N TYR A 244 15.80 18.86 6.36
CA TYR A 244 14.89 18.67 5.22
C TYR A 244 15.64 18.52 3.89
N ASP A 245 16.69 19.28 3.69
CA ASP A 245 17.52 19.18 2.49
C ASP A 245 18.23 17.82 2.40
N ILE A 246 18.73 17.33 3.53
CA ILE A 246 19.32 15.99 3.62
C ILE A 246 18.27 14.90 3.31
N ILE A 247 17.10 14.99 3.93
CA ILE A 247 16.01 14.03 3.74
C ILE A 247 15.55 14.05 2.27
N GLU A 248 15.36 15.23 1.68
CA GLU A 248 14.99 15.40 0.27
C GLU A 248 16.01 14.75 -0.66
N ASN A 249 17.31 15.02 -0.46
CA ASN A 249 18.37 14.39 -1.24
C ASN A 249 18.36 12.86 -1.16
N ILE A 250 18.04 12.33 -0.01
CA ILE A 250 17.90 10.88 0.20
C ILE A 250 16.72 10.34 -0.62
N PHE A 251 15.56 11.01 -0.58
CA PHE A 251 14.39 10.61 -1.40
C PHE A 251 14.69 10.69 -2.89
N TYR A 252 15.33 11.78 -3.34
CA TYR A 252 15.72 11.96 -4.73
C TYR A 252 16.65 10.84 -5.24
N LYS A 253 17.74 10.56 -4.50
CA LYS A 253 18.66 9.47 -4.83
C LYS A 253 17.96 8.11 -4.81
N SER A 254 17.00 7.95 -3.90
CA SER A 254 16.22 6.72 -3.78
C SER A 254 15.30 6.52 -4.98
N ALA A 255 14.64 7.58 -5.47
CA ALA A 255 13.80 7.51 -6.66
C ALA A 255 14.62 7.14 -7.91
N LEU A 256 15.77 7.80 -8.12
CA LEU A 256 16.69 7.46 -9.21
C LEU A 256 17.12 5.99 -9.15
N LYS A 257 17.46 5.52 -7.95
CA LYS A 257 17.92 4.15 -7.76
C LYS A 257 16.82 3.13 -7.99
N MET A 258 15.57 3.42 -7.62
CA MET A 258 14.42 2.55 -7.94
C MET A 258 14.26 2.36 -9.45
N LYS A 259 14.28 3.45 -10.21
CA LYS A 259 14.23 3.41 -11.68
C LYS A 259 15.35 2.54 -12.25
N GLU A 260 16.60 2.76 -11.83
CA GLU A 260 17.77 1.98 -12.28
C GLU A 260 17.61 0.47 -11.99
N VAL A 261 17.17 0.13 -10.78
CA VAL A 261 17.05 -1.27 -10.34
C VAL A 261 15.88 -1.97 -11.05
N TYR A 262 14.79 -1.24 -11.30
CA TYR A 262 13.69 -1.74 -12.11
C TYR A 262 14.12 -1.98 -13.56
N GLN A 263 14.77 -1.02 -14.21
CA GLN A 263 15.27 -1.14 -15.58
C GLN A 263 16.27 -2.30 -15.76
N LYS A 264 17.01 -2.65 -14.71
CA LYS A 264 17.87 -3.83 -14.68
C LYS A 264 17.11 -5.15 -14.45
N GLY A 265 15.81 -5.10 -14.33
CA GLY A 265 14.98 -6.28 -14.06
C GLY A 265 15.25 -6.94 -12.72
N ILE A 266 15.70 -6.17 -11.70
CA ILE A 266 16.03 -6.69 -10.37
C ILE A 266 14.79 -6.70 -9.47
N ILE A 267 13.95 -5.70 -9.62
CA ILE A 267 12.68 -5.56 -8.90
C ILE A 267 11.52 -5.45 -9.88
N ASP A 268 10.36 -5.80 -9.41
CA ASP A 268 9.09 -5.50 -10.05
C ASP A 268 8.04 -5.20 -8.98
N TYR A 269 6.88 -4.75 -9.41
CA TYR A 269 5.71 -4.61 -8.57
C TYR A 269 4.61 -5.51 -9.08
N VAL A 270 4.06 -6.34 -8.21
CA VAL A 270 3.06 -7.34 -8.62
C VAL A 270 1.76 -7.21 -7.83
N LEU A 271 0.66 -7.43 -8.54
CA LEU A 271 -0.63 -7.75 -7.95
C LEU A 271 -0.82 -9.26 -8.04
N ILE A 272 -1.09 -9.90 -6.91
CA ILE A 272 -1.33 -11.35 -6.82
C ILE A 272 -2.76 -11.57 -6.37
N LYS A 273 -3.52 -12.34 -7.14
CA LYS A 273 -4.87 -12.82 -6.80
C LYS A 273 -4.82 -14.33 -6.58
N ALA A 274 -5.30 -14.77 -5.43
CA ALA A 274 -5.34 -16.18 -5.05
C ALA A 274 -6.67 -16.55 -4.40
N HIS A 275 -7.05 -17.81 -4.58
CA HIS A 275 -8.32 -18.38 -4.12
C HIS A 275 -8.09 -19.71 -3.41
#